data_fb579fc3ce2b8041ef27a103695614ea
#
_entry.id   fb579fc3ce2b8041ef27a103695614ea
#
_cell.length_a   1.000
_cell.length_b   1.000
_cell.length_c   1.000
_cell.angle_alpha   90.00
_cell.angle_beta   90.00
_cell.angle_gamma   90.00
#
_symmetry.space_group_name_H-M   'P 1'
#
loop_
_entity.id
_entity.type
_entity.pdbx_description
1 polymer ?
#
loop_
_entity_poly.entity_id
_entity_poly.type
_entity_poly.pdbx_seq_one_letter_code
_entity_poly.pdbx_strand_id
1 'polypeptide(L)'
;MSRKPTAAASEPRARLEIEFEQPHLLGPLFGEFDRNLIAIEDRLGVYVAARGTKVQIEGDPEAANRAREVLLGLYNRLDEGHDIDAELVNAIIAMSGQPTLEGIVSPEVIEAPKVMIRTRKKTIVPRSKAQGTYMEALARDDMIFALGPAGTGKTYVAVAQAVQQLIAGSVDRLILSRPAVEAGERLGFLPGDMKEKVDPYLRPLYDALYDMLPTEQVERRIASGEIEIAPIAFMRGRTLGDAFIILDEAQNTTPQQMKMFLTRFGMRSRMVICGDPNQTDLPPGATSGLADAVGKLEGIPRIAMIRFGAGDVVRHPLVGKIVEAYEGPAQ
;
A
#
# COMPACT_ATOMS: atom_id res chain seq x y z
N MET A 1 -30.14 -25.05 -47.83
CA MET A 1 -28.92 -25.50 -47.14
C MET A 1 -28.78 -24.70 -45.83
N SER A 2 -29.23 -25.35 -44.76
CA SER A 2 -29.26 -24.73 -43.41
C SER A 2 -27.92 -24.99 -42.74
N ARG A 3 -27.18 -23.89 -42.42
CA ARG A 3 -25.95 -23.98 -41.59
C ARG A 3 -26.38 -24.15 -40.12
N LYS A 4 -26.05 -25.29 -39.54
CA LYS A 4 -26.11 -25.51 -38.10
C LYS A 4 -25.14 -24.54 -37.41
N PRO A 5 -25.51 -23.90 -36.27
CA PRO A 5 -24.55 -23.16 -35.48
C PRO A 5 -23.56 -24.10 -34.84
N THR A 6 -22.29 -23.83 -35.04
CA THR A 6 -21.17 -24.51 -34.41
C THR A 6 -21.26 -24.24 -32.89
N ALA A 7 -21.38 -25.30 -32.10
CA ALA A 7 -21.31 -25.23 -30.65
C ALA A 7 -19.92 -24.68 -30.28
N ALA A 8 -19.92 -23.58 -29.51
CA ALA A 8 -18.71 -23.05 -28.89
C ALA A 8 -18.10 -24.15 -28.01
N ALA A 9 -16.84 -24.49 -28.25
CA ALA A 9 -16.09 -25.44 -27.42
C ALA A 9 -16.08 -24.87 -25.98
N SER A 10 -16.66 -25.61 -25.04
CA SER A 10 -16.55 -25.29 -23.62
C SER A 10 -15.08 -25.40 -23.23
N GLU A 11 -14.50 -24.30 -22.77
CA GLU A 11 -13.16 -24.30 -22.20
C GLU A 11 -13.05 -25.36 -21.09
N PRO A 12 -11.90 -26.05 -20.96
CA PRO A 12 -11.75 -27.12 -19.98
C PRO A 12 -11.87 -26.53 -18.57
N ARG A 13 -12.95 -26.89 -17.86
CA ARG A 13 -13.11 -26.53 -16.44
C ARG A 13 -12.32 -27.50 -15.58
N ALA A 14 -11.41 -26.98 -14.77
CA ALA A 14 -10.75 -27.74 -13.73
C ALA A 14 -11.67 -27.97 -12.54
N ARG A 15 -11.53 -29.11 -11.88
CA ARG A 15 -12.18 -29.43 -10.61
C ARG A 15 -11.11 -29.85 -9.62
N LEU A 16 -10.92 -29.04 -8.57
CA LEU A 16 -9.97 -29.29 -7.50
C LEU A 16 -10.71 -29.60 -6.20
N GLU A 17 -10.16 -30.46 -5.36
CA GLU A 17 -10.67 -30.76 -4.02
C GLU A 17 -9.56 -30.53 -3.00
N ILE A 18 -9.89 -29.82 -1.90
CA ILE A 18 -9.03 -29.60 -0.74
C ILE A 18 -9.71 -30.27 0.45
N GLU A 19 -8.98 -31.02 1.24
CA GLU A 19 -9.42 -31.55 2.51
C GLU A 19 -8.64 -30.89 3.65
N PHE A 20 -9.38 -30.31 4.61
CA PHE A 20 -8.80 -29.60 5.75
C PHE A 20 -8.84 -30.50 7.01
N GLU A 21 -7.73 -30.53 7.74
CA GLU A 21 -7.57 -31.44 8.87
C GLU A 21 -8.32 -30.99 10.15
N GLN A 22 -8.49 -29.65 10.34
CA GLN A 22 -9.03 -29.09 11.57
C GLN A 22 -10.42 -28.48 11.33
N PRO A 23 -11.52 -29.19 11.65
CA PRO A 23 -12.89 -28.70 11.39
C PRO A 23 -13.24 -27.40 12.09
N HIS A 24 -12.64 -27.12 13.25
CA HIS A 24 -12.94 -25.92 14.04
C HIS A 24 -12.44 -24.63 13.38
N LEU A 25 -11.47 -24.70 12.44
CA LEU A 25 -10.97 -23.55 11.69
C LEU A 25 -11.83 -23.20 10.47
N LEU A 26 -12.74 -24.09 10.06
CA LEU A 26 -13.52 -23.88 8.84
C LEU A 26 -14.55 -22.75 8.97
N GLY A 27 -15.14 -22.58 10.14
CA GLY A 27 -16.05 -21.47 10.39
C GLY A 27 -15.37 -20.11 10.18
N PRO A 28 -14.24 -19.82 10.85
CA PRO A 28 -13.44 -18.64 10.56
C PRO A 28 -12.93 -18.55 9.12
N LEU A 29 -12.54 -19.68 8.51
CA LEU A 29 -12.06 -19.73 7.11
C LEU A 29 -13.13 -19.27 6.12
N PHE A 30 -14.35 -19.78 6.25
CA PHE A 30 -15.46 -19.45 5.36
C PHE A 30 -16.04 -18.06 5.69
N GLY A 31 -15.92 -17.64 6.94
CA GLY A 31 -16.49 -16.39 7.46
C GLY A 31 -18.00 -16.48 7.67
N GLU A 32 -18.60 -15.48 8.30
CA GLU A 32 -20.04 -15.42 8.51
C GLU A 32 -20.79 -15.48 7.17
N PHE A 33 -21.73 -16.42 7.05
CA PHE A 33 -22.51 -16.65 5.82
C PHE A 33 -21.65 -16.91 4.59
N ASP A 34 -20.53 -17.62 4.74
CA ASP A 34 -19.60 -17.98 3.66
C ASP A 34 -19.02 -16.77 2.88
N ARG A 35 -19.00 -15.58 3.50
CA ARG A 35 -18.59 -14.31 2.86
C ARG A 35 -17.18 -14.37 2.27
N ASN A 36 -16.27 -15.17 2.86
CA ASN A 36 -14.90 -15.29 2.36
C ASN A 36 -14.86 -16.17 1.09
N LEU A 37 -15.68 -17.23 1.04
CA LEU A 37 -15.84 -18.06 -0.14
C LEU A 37 -16.46 -17.26 -1.29
N ILE A 38 -17.52 -16.50 -1.02
CA ILE A 38 -18.18 -15.62 -2.00
C ILE A 38 -17.19 -14.61 -2.56
N ALA A 39 -16.34 -14.00 -1.72
CA ALA A 39 -15.32 -13.07 -2.18
C ALA A 39 -14.29 -13.71 -3.11
N ILE A 40 -13.93 -14.98 -2.88
CA ILE A 40 -13.03 -15.76 -3.73
C ILE A 40 -13.71 -16.07 -5.06
N GLU A 41 -14.98 -16.53 -5.04
CA GLU A 41 -15.77 -16.83 -6.23
C GLU A 41 -15.90 -15.61 -7.16
N ASP A 42 -16.34 -14.48 -6.61
CA ASP A 42 -16.60 -13.24 -7.36
C ASP A 42 -15.34 -12.66 -8.00
N ARG A 43 -14.20 -12.76 -7.30
CA ARG A 43 -12.95 -12.14 -7.78
C ARG A 43 -12.12 -13.02 -8.69
N LEU A 44 -12.18 -14.34 -8.51
CA LEU A 44 -11.41 -15.28 -9.31
C LEU A 44 -12.25 -15.94 -10.41
N GLY A 45 -13.57 -15.75 -10.43
CA GLY A 45 -14.45 -16.32 -11.42
C GLY A 45 -14.57 -17.85 -11.31
N VAL A 46 -14.47 -18.38 -10.11
CA VAL A 46 -14.59 -19.79 -9.79
C VAL A 46 -15.87 -20.08 -9.00
N TYR A 47 -16.28 -21.35 -8.95
CA TYR A 47 -17.32 -21.82 -8.04
C TYR A 47 -16.69 -22.62 -6.91
N VAL A 48 -17.07 -22.36 -5.66
CA VAL A 48 -16.51 -22.99 -4.46
C VAL A 48 -17.64 -23.61 -3.62
N ALA A 49 -17.61 -24.92 -3.45
CA ALA A 49 -18.56 -25.65 -2.63
C ALA A 49 -17.90 -26.33 -1.44
N ALA A 50 -18.32 -25.97 -0.24
CA ALA A 50 -17.85 -26.58 1.00
C ALA A 50 -18.80 -27.72 1.45
N ARG A 51 -18.25 -28.89 1.80
CA ARG A 51 -19.00 -30.05 2.36
C ARG A 51 -18.21 -30.69 3.49
N GLY A 52 -18.55 -30.37 4.72
CA GLY A 52 -17.77 -30.81 5.88
C GLY A 52 -16.36 -30.25 5.85
N THR A 53 -15.35 -31.11 5.86
CA THR A 53 -13.93 -30.72 5.78
C THR A 53 -13.40 -30.56 4.35
N LYS A 54 -14.22 -30.86 3.34
CA LYS A 54 -13.84 -30.82 1.94
C LYS A 54 -14.37 -29.58 1.26
N VAL A 55 -13.50 -28.89 0.53
CA VAL A 55 -13.84 -27.74 -0.32
C VAL A 55 -13.52 -28.11 -1.77
N GLN A 56 -14.52 -27.96 -2.62
CA GLN A 56 -14.42 -28.22 -4.06
C GLN A 56 -14.42 -26.89 -4.81
N ILE A 57 -13.49 -26.73 -5.74
CA ILE A 57 -13.31 -25.54 -6.57
C ILE A 57 -13.49 -25.94 -8.03
N GLU A 58 -14.37 -25.26 -8.77
CA GLU A 58 -14.63 -25.48 -10.19
C GLU A 58 -14.45 -24.17 -10.97
N GLY A 59 -13.67 -24.19 -12.05
CA GLY A 59 -13.45 -23.00 -12.87
C GLY A 59 -12.37 -23.20 -13.94
N ASP A 60 -11.89 -22.08 -14.47
CA ASP A 60 -10.68 -22.09 -15.30
C ASP A 60 -9.51 -22.69 -14.52
N PRO A 61 -8.61 -23.50 -15.17
CA PRO A 61 -7.53 -24.16 -14.46
C PRO A 61 -6.60 -23.23 -13.66
N GLU A 62 -6.28 -22.07 -14.19
CA GLU A 62 -5.43 -21.08 -13.53
C GLU A 62 -6.17 -20.44 -12.37
N ALA A 63 -7.42 -20.02 -12.59
CA ALA A 63 -8.27 -19.42 -11.57
C ALA A 63 -8.56 -20.38 -10.41
N ALA A 64 -8.83 -21.67 -10.72
CA ALA A 64 -9.06 -22.71 -9.72
C ALA A 64 -7.80 -22.98 -8.86
N ASN A 65 -6.62 -23.01 -9.46
CA ASN A 65 -5.36 -23.13 -8.71
C ASN A 65 -5.13 -21.91 -7.80
N ARG A 66 -5.37 -20.70 -8.29
CA ARG A 66 -5.27 -19.47 -7.49
C ARG A 66 -6.24 -19.50 -6.29
N ALA A 67 -7.48 -19.92 -6.51
CA ALA A 67 -8.46 -20.05 -5.43
C ALA A 67 -8.03 -21.08 -4.38
N ARG A 68 -7.44 -22.19 -4.82
CA ARG A 68 -6.85 -23.21 -3.93
C ARG A 68 -5.72 -22.62 -3.07
N GLU A 69 -4.80 -21.88 -3.67
CA GLU A 69 -3.69 -21.25 -2.97
C GLU A 69 -4.18 -20.23 -1.94
N VAL A 70 -5.18 -19.40 -2.29
CA VAL A 70 -5.82 -18.44 -1.39
C VAL A 70 -6.41 -19.17 -0.17
N LEU A 71 -7.18 -20.23 -0.38
CA LEU A 71 -7.81 -21.00 0.71
C LEU A 71 -6.77 -21.64 1.63
N LEU A 72 -5.71 -22.23 1.07
CA LEU A 72 -4.62 -22.81 1.86
C LEU A 72 -3.84 -21.76 2.64
N GLY A 73 -3.57 -20.59 2.06
CA GLY A 73 -2.89 -19.50 2.74
C GLY A 73 -3.71 -18.92 3.90
N LEU A 74 -5.03 -18.79 3.73
CA LEU A 74 -5.94 -18.40 4.82
C LEU A 74 -6.01 -19.44 5.93
N TYR A 75 -6.08 -20.74 5.56
CA TYR A 75 -6.13 -21.83 6.52
C TYR A 75 -4.87 -21.94 7.38
N ASN A 76 -3.68 -21.87 6.76
CA ASN A 76 -2.41 -21.89 7.49
C ASN A 76 -2.31 -20.75 8.51
N ARG A 77 -2.84 -19.59 8.15
CA ARG A 77 -2.85 -18.45 9.05
C ARG A 77 -3.75 -18.66 10.27
N LEU A 78 -4.91 -19.29 10.08
CA LEU A 78 -5.79 -19.68 11.20
C LEU A 78 -5.13 -20.75 12.09
N ASP A 79 -4.42 -21.69 11.49
CA ASP A 79 -3.68 -22.74 12.21
C ASP A 79 -2.56 -22.15 13.07
N GLU A 80 -1.92 -21.08 12.61
CA GLU A 80 -0.96 -20.28 13.39
C GLU A 80 -1.59 -19.40 14.49
N GLY A 81 -2.92 -19.44 14.63
CA GLY A 81 -3.66 -18.68 15.67
C GLY A 81 -3.93 -17.22 15.33
N HIS A 82 -3.91 -16.86 14.06
CA HIS A 82 -4.21 -15.50 13.60
C HIS A 82 -5.64 -15.39 13.07
N ASP A 83 -6.30 -14.27 13.34
CA ASP A 83 -7.64 -13.98 12.80
C ASP A 83 -7.60 -13.62 11.32
N ILE A 84 -8.73 -13.91 10.63
CA ILE A 84 -8.98 -13.53 9.24
C ILE A 84 -10.09 -12.48 9.21
N ASP A 85 -9.82 -11.34 8.58
CA ASP A 85 -10.81 -10.32 8.24
C ASP A 85 -11.00 -10.20 6.71
N ALA A 86 -12.03 -9.49 6.30
CA ALA A 86 -12.35 -9.31 4.88
C ALA A 86 -11.24 -8.57 4.11
N GLU A 87 -10.46 -7.71 4.77
CA GLU A 87 -9.37 -6.97 4.16
C GLU A 87 -8.19 -7.90 3.86
N LEU A 88 -7.88 -8.82 4.75
CA LEU A 88 -6.87 -9.85 4.56
C LEU A 88 -7.24 -10.80 3.41
N VAL A 89 -8.50 -11.29 3.38
CA VAL A 89 -8.99 -12.14 2.28
C VAL A 89 -8.79 -11.45 0.93
N ASN A 90 -9.20 -10.19 0.84
CA ASN A 90 -9.05 -9.39 -0.37
C ASN A 90 -7.59 -9.16 -0.77
N ALA A 91 -6.69 -8.98 0.19
CA ALA A 91 -5.27 -8.80 -0.05
C ALA A 91 -4.62 -10.08 -0.60
N ILE A 92 -4.93 -11.24 0.00
CA ILE A 92 -4.41 -12.54 -0.45
C ILE A 92 -4.90 -12.87 -1.86
N ILE A 93 -6.18 -12.60 -2.17
CA ILE A 93 -6.72 -12.76 -3.53
C ILE A 93 -5.95 -11.87 -4.54
N ALA A 94 -5.69 -10.61 -4.18
CA ALA A 94 -4.95 -9.70 -5.06
C ALA A 94 -3.50 -10.16 -5.29
N MET A 95 -2.84 -10.68 -4.26
CA MET A 95 -1.46 -11.21 -4.35
C MET A 95 -1.36 -12.48 -5.20
N SER A 96 -2.39 -13.33 -5.21
CA SER A 96 -2.41 -14.59 -5.98
C SER A 96 -2.36 -14.38 -7.50
N GLY A 97 -2.59 -13.17 -8.00
CA GLY A 97 -2.59 -12.86 -9.44
C GLY A 97 -1.31 -12.24 -9.98
N GLN A 98 -0.28 -12.05 -9.16
CA GLN A 98 0.98 -11.45 -9.63
C GLN A 98 1.91 -12.52 -10.22
N PRO A 99 2.42 -12.34 -11.47
CA PRO A 99 3.36 -13.28 -12.05
C PRO A 99 4.66 -13.29 -11.23
N THR A 100 5.06 -14.48 -10.79
CA THR A 100 6.41 -14.71 -10.27
C THR A 100 7.41 -14.63 -11.42
N LEU A 101 8.45 -13.82 -11.29
CA LEU A 101 9.50 -13.59 -12.30
C LEU A 101 10.41 -14.79 -12.59
N GLU A 102 10.14 -15.96 -12.01
CA GLU A 102 10.90 -17.18 -12.27
C GLU A 102 9.94 -18.30 -12.67
N GLY A 103 10.03 -18.72 -13.91
CA GLY A 103 9.25 -19.80 -14.52
C GLY A 103 9.52 -21.19 -13.96
N ILE A 104 9.43 -21.36 -12.65
CA ILE A 104 9.43 -22.63 -11.95
C ILE A 104 8.14 -22.71 -11.15
N VAL A 105 7.20 -23.51 -11.64
CA VAL A 105 5.98 -23.89 -10.96
C VAL A 105 6.36 -24.84 -9.81
N SER A 106 6.72 -24.27 -8.66
CA SER A 106 6.54 -24.96 -7.39
C SER A 106 5.21 -24.49 -6.81
N PRO A 107 4.37 -25.35 -6.26
CA PRO A 107 3.18 -24.94 -5.53
C PRO A 107 3.63 -24.36 -4.19
N GLU A 108 4.24 -23.18 -4.22
CA GLU A 108 4.47 -22.42 -3.00
C GLU A 108 3.09 -21.90 -2.57
N VAL A 109 2.61 -22.46 -1.47
CA VAL A 109 1.49 -21.90 -0.71
C VAL A 109 1.73 -20.40 -0.60
N ILE A 110 0.76 -19.58 -1.01
CA ILE A 110 0.87 -18.12 -0.84
C ILE A 110 1.01 -17.89 0.66
N GLU A 111 2.25 -17.62 1.11
CA GLU A 111 2.47 -17.27 2.51
C GLU A 111 1.62 -16.02 2.81
N ALA A 112 0.77 -16.13 3.81
CA ALA A 112 0.03 -14.98 4.32
C ALA A 112 1.02 -13.86 4.68
N PRO A 113 0.65 -12.58 4.46
CA PRO A 113 1.58 -11.48 4.70
C PRO A 113 2.13 -11.54 6.12
N LYS A 114 3.46 -11.68 6.24
CA LYS A 114 4.18 -11.78 7.54
C LYS A 114 4.09 -10.48 8.34
N VAL A 115 3.80 -9.37 7.67
CA VAL A 115 3.75 -8.04 8.28
C VAL A 115 2.40 -7.40 8.03
N MET A 116 1.79 -6.90 9.11
CA MET A 116 0.57 -6.10 9.05
C MET A 116 0.69 -4.90 9.99
N ILE A 117 0.03 -3.81 9.65
CA ILE A 117 0.00 -2.59 10.45
C ILE A 117 -1.39 -2.46 11.06
N ARG A 118 -1.47 -2.43 12.40
CA ARG A 118 -2.73 -2.29 13.12
C ARG A 118 -2.89 -0.85 13.61
N THR A 119 -3.95 -0.19 13.19
CA THR A 119 -4.35 1.12 13.68
C THR A 119 -5.61 1.02 14.53
N ARG A 120 -6.16 2.15 15.00
CA ARG A 120 -7.40 2.14 15.78
C ARG A 120 -8.64 1.80 14.95
N LYS A 121 -8.63 2.12 13.65
CA LYS A 121 -9.79 1.92 12.75
C LYS A 121 -9.62 0.75 11.80
N LYS A 122 -8.39 0.42 11.39
CA LYS A 122 -8.12 -0.55 10.33
C LYS A 122 -6.89 -1.38 10.62
N THR A 123 -6.87 -2.58 10.06
CA THR A 123 -5.68 -3.39 9.87
C THR A 123 -5.24 -3.25 8.41
N ILE A 124 -4.02 -2.81 8.18
CA ILE A 124 -3.44 -2.64 6.85
C ILE A 124 -2.58 -3.87 6.55
N VAL A 125 -2.91 -4.54 5.46
CA VAL A 125 -2.16 -5.68 4.94
C VAL A 125 -1.58 -5.33 3.58
N PRO A 126 -0.40 -5.86 3.21
CA PRO A 126 0.19 -5.58 1.92
C PRO A 126 -0.69 -6.16 0.81
N ARG A 127 -0.86 -5.42 -0.28
CA ARG A 127 -1.63 -5.81 -1.48
C ARG A 127 -0.73 -6.22 -2.64
N SER A 128 0.60 -6.11 -2.47
CA SER A 128 1.62 -6.56 -3.40
C SER A 128 2.89 -6.95 -2.64
N LYS A 129 3.78 -7.70 -3.31
CA LYS A 129 5.09 -8.06 -2.74
C LYS A 129 5.91 -6.82 -2.38
N ALA A 130 5.90 -5.80 -3.24
CA ALA A 130 6.62 -4.55 -2.97
C ALA A 130 6.07 -3.83 -1.73
N GLN A 131 4.73 -3.83 -1.51
CA GLN A 131 4.14 -3.32 -0.28
C GLN A 131 4.57 -4.14 0.95
N GLY A 132 4.67 -5.46 0.84
CA GLY A 132 5.18 -6.33 1.91
C GLY A 132 6.61 -5.95 2.31
N THR A 133 7.53 -5.90 1.34
CA THR A 133 8.91 -5.46 1.56
C THR A 133 8.99 -4.04 2.14
N TYR A 134 8.11 -3.14 1.69
CA TYR A 134 8.03 -1.79 2.23
C TYR A 134 7.61 -1.77 3.71
N MET A 135 6.59 -2.53 4.07
CA MET A 135 6.14 -2.64 5.46
C MET A 135 7.22 -3.23 6.38
N GLU A 136 7.98 -4.21 5.90
CA GLU A 136 9.14 -4.76 6.61
C GLU A 136 10.24 -3.70 6.80
N ALA A 137 10.56 -2.94 5.76
CA ALA A 137 11.53 -1.84 5.83
C ALA A 137 11.09 -0.76 6.81
N LEU A 138 9.80 -0.37 6.80
CA LEU A 138 9.22 0.60 7.75
C LEU A 138 9.34 0.14 9.22
N ALA A 139 9.37 -1.16 9.47
CA ALA A 139 9.56 -1.71 10.80
C ALA A 139 11.04 -1.77 11.23
N ARG A 140 11.97 -1.94 10.30
CA ARG A 140 13.38 -2.24 10.56
C ARG A 140 14.33 -1.06 10.37
N ASP A 141 14.19 -0.33 9.25
CA ASP A 141 15.17 0.65 8.80
C ASP A 141 14.90 2.05 9.37
N ASP A 142 15.94 2.88 9.43
CA ASP A 142 15.83 4.23 9.98
C ASP A 142 15.34 5.24 8.95
N MET A 143 15.74 5.06 7.68
CA MET A 143 15.37 5.94 6.59
C MET A 143 14.92 5.10 5.40
N ILE A 144 13.75 5.41 4.84
CA ILE A 144 13.15 4.63 3.78
C ILE A 144 12.73 5.57 2.63
N PHE A 145 13.19 5.26 1.42
CA PHE A 145 12.72 5.89 0.19
C PHE A 145 11.70 4.97 -0.49
N ALA A 146 10.46 5.41 -0.57
CA ALA A 146 9.37 4.74 -1.25
C ALA A 146 9.15 5.39 -2.61
N LEU A 147 9.60 4.72 -3.68
CA LEU A 147 9.72 5.26 -5.03
C LEU A 147 8.77 4.57 -5.99
N GLY A 148 8.04 5.30 -6.81
CA GLY A 148 7.20 4.73 -7.87
C GLY A 148 5.89 5.47 -8.08
N PRO A 149 5.02 4.96 -8.99
CA PRO A 149 3.85 5.69 -9.48
C PRO A 149 2.81 5.97 -8.41
N ALA A 150 1.96 6.96 -8.68
CA ALA A 150 0.82 7.28 -7.83
C ALA A 150 -0.14 6.08 -7.70
N GLY A 151 -0.79 5.94 -6.53
CA GLY A 151 -1.75 4.86 -6.27
C GLY A 151 -1.13 3.54 -5.80
N THR A 152 0.17 3.46 -5.56
CA THR A 152 0.83 2.28 -4.98
C THR A 152 0.78 2.22 -3.45
N GLY A 153 0.18 3.22 -2.80
CA GLY A 153 -0.02 3.27 -1.35
C GLY A 153 1.18 3.74 -0.53
N LYS A 154 2.22 4.31 -1.13
CA LYS A 154 3.45 4.76 -0.45
C LYS A 154 3.17 5.59 0.81
N THR A 155 2.50 6.70 0.64
CA THR A 155 2.17 7.64 1.72
C THR A 155 1.18 7.05 2.71
N TYR A 156 0.16 6.35 2.22
CA TYR A 156 -0.87 5.73 3.04
C TYR A 156 -0.29 4.68 4.01
N VAL A 157 0.55 3.78 3.54
CA VAL A 157 1.21 2.75 4.35
C VAL A 157 2.21 3.37 5.34
N ALA A 158 2.95 4.42 4.91
CA ALA A 158 3.84 5.17 5.80
C ALA A 158 3.07 5.82 6.96
N VAL A 159 1.93 6.48 6.68
CA VAL A 159 1.07 7.09 7.71
C VAL A 159 0.51 6.03 8.65
N ALA A 160 0.08 4.87 8.12
CA ALA A 160 -0.40 3.77 8.96
C ALA A 160 0.67 3.28 9.94
N GLN A 161 1.90 3.05 9.46
CA GLN A 161 3.03 2.65 10.29
C GLN A 161 3.39 3.72 11.34
N ALA A 162 3.37 4.99 10.94
CA ALA A 162 3.60 6.11 11.83
C ALA A 162 2.58 6.16 12.97
N VAL A 163 1.29 6.02 12.62
CA VAL A 163 0.19 5.97 13.60
C VAL A 163 0.33 4.77 14.54
N GLN A 164 0.68 3.59 14.02
CA GLN A 164 0.92 2.40 14.85
C GLN A 164 2.04 2.67 15.87
N GLN A 165 3.17 3.24 15.44
CA GLN A 165 4.30 3.53 16.32
C GLN A 165 3.98 4.62 17.35
N LEU A 166 3.18 5.64 16.98
CA LEU A 166 2.71 6.65 17.92
C LEU A 166 1.78 6.05 18.99
N ILE A 167 0.84 5.17 18.59
CA ILE A 167 -0.06 4.48 19.53
C ILE A 167 0.72 3.56 20.47
N ALA A 168 1.75 2.88 19.97
CA ALA A 168 2.61 2.00 20.74
C ALA A 168 3.62 2.75 21.65
N GLY A 169 3.73 4.08 21.52
CA GLY A 169 4.70 4.88 22.26
C GLY A 169 6.15 4.67 21.80
N SER A 170 6.36 4.13 20.61
CA SER A 170 7.70 3.93 20.03
C SER A 170 8.30 5.23 19.51
N VAL A 171 7.47 6.21 19.22
CA VAL A 171 7.81 7.59 18.89
C VAL A 171 6.88 8.53 19.65
N ASP A 172 7.36 9.73 19.97
CA ASP A 172 6.59 10.73 20.71
C ASP A 172 5.71 11.57 19.79
N ARG A 173 6.07 11.67 18.51
CA ARG A 173 5.35 12.52 17.54
C ARG A 173 5.46 12.05 16.09
N LEU A 174 4.47 12.45 15.31
CA LEU A 174 4.45 12.35 13.86
C LEU A 174 4.68 13.71 13.23
N ILE A 175 5.57 13.76 12.23
CA ILE A 175 5.82 14.95 11.44
C ILE A 175 5.56 14.61 9.98
N LEU A 176 4.49 15.17 9.43
CA LEU A 176 4.06 14.96 8.06
C LEU A 176 4.37 16.24 7.26
N SER A 177 5.12 16.08 6.21
CA SER A 177 5.58 17.22 5.41
C SER A 177 5.39 16.98 3.92
N ARG A 178 5.17 18.07 3.20
CA ARG A 178 5.06 18.04 1.73
C ARG A 178 5.67 19.32 1.16
N PRO A 179 6.35 19.30 -0.01
CA PRO A 179 6.74 20.50 -0.71
C PRO A 179 5.48 21.30 -1.09
N ALA A 180 5.46 22.57 -0.82
CA ALA A 180 4.47 23.46 -1.40
C ALA A 180 4.95 23.78 -2.83
N VAL A 181 4.41 23.08 -3.83
CA VAL A 181 4.68 23.33 -5.24
C VAL A 181 3.45 23.96 -5.85
N GLU A 182 3.65 25.09 -6.48
CA GLU A 182 2.62 25.75 -7.28
C GLU A 182 2.45 24.98 -8.59
N ALA A 183 1.46 24.12 -8.68
CA ALA A 183 1.04 23.51 -9.94
C ALA A 183 0.42 24.57 -10.86
N GLY A 184 1.27 25.45 -11.45
CA GLY A 184 0.84 26.49 -12.39
C GLY A 184 0.18 27.75 -11.77
N GLU A 185 -0.24 27.69 -10.50
CA GLU A 185 -0.81 28.83 -9.77
C GLU A 185 0.17 29.33 -8.71
N ARG A 186 0.56 30.61 -8.80
CA ARG A 186 1.44 31.20 -7.78
C ARG A 186 0.69 31.33 -6.47
N LEU A 187 1.22 30.75 -5.38
CA LEU A 187 0.68 30.86 -4.01
C LEU A 187 0.30 32.31 -3.61
N GLY A 188 0.88 33.29 -4.29
CA GLY A 188 0.57 34.72 -4.14
C GLY A 188 -0.84 35.13 -4.52
N PHE A 189 -1.58 34.35 -5.31
CA PHE A 189 -2.94 34.70 -5.77
C PHE A 189 -4.07 34.14 -4.91
N LEU A 190 -3.80 33.19 -4.00
CA LEU A 190 -4.83 32.68 -3.10
C LEU A 190 -5.07 33.69 -1.97
N PRO A 191 -6.34 34.03 -1.64
CA PRO A 191 -6.66 34.87 -0.48
C PRO A 191 -6.40 34.05 0.81
N GLY A 192 -6.03 34.76 1.89
CA GLY A 192 -5.78 34.15 3.21
C GLY A 192 -4.31 34.21 3.65
N ASP A 193 -4.07 33.78 4.89
CA ASP A 193 -2.71 33.68 5.42
C ASP A 193 -1.91 32.50 4.81
N MET A 194 -0.62 32.43 5.10
CA MET A 194 0.27 31.40 4.55
C MET A 194 -0.21 29.99 4.92
N LYS A 195 -0.84 29.79 6.07
CA LYS A 195 -1.33 28.51 6.55
C LYS A 195 -2.59 28.08 5.76
N GLU A 196 -3.53 28.98 5.56
CA GLU A 196 -4.74 28.74 4.76
C GLU A 196 -4.43 28.42 3.30
N LYS A 197 -3.39 29.04 2.73
CA LYS A 197 -2.96 28.81 1.34
C LYS A 197 -2.32 27.43 1.12
N VAL A 198 -1.68 26.87 2.14
CA VAL A 198 -0.97 25.59 2.05
C VAL A 198 -1.87 24.42 2.44
N ASP A 199 -2.93 24.65 3.19
CA ASP A 199 -3.84 23.61 3.71
C ASP A 199 -4.40 22.67 2.63
N PRO A 200 -4.84 23.12 1.43
CA PRO A 200 -5.31 22.25 0.37
C PRO A 200 -4.28 21.17 -0.08
N TYR A 201 -3.00 21.52 -0.10
CA TYR A 201 -1.92 20.63 -0.50
C TYR A 201 -1.60 19.56 0.57
N LEU A 202 -1.97 19.83 1.81
CA LEU A 202 -1.76 18.90 2.93
C LEU A 202 -2.96 17.99 3.18
N ARG A 203 -4.11 18.24 2.52
CA ARG A 203 -5.35 17.47 2.70
C ARG A 203 -5.17 15.95 2.57
N PRO A 204 -4.43 15.40 1.61
CA PRO A 204 -4.22 13.95 1.52
C PRO A 204 -3.58 13.34 2.77
N LEU A 205 -2.77 14.09 3.50
CA LEU A 205 -2.15 13.63 4.75
C LEU A 205 -3.17 13.61 5.89
N TYR A 206 -4.06 14.60 5.96
CA TYR A 206 -5.19 14.60 6.91
C TYR A 206 -6.14 13.44 6.64
N ASP A 207 -6.50 13.20 5.36
CA ASP A 207 -7.39 12.12 4.96
C ASP A 207 -6.82 10.75 5.38
N ALA A 208 -5.52 10.54 5.18
CA ALA A 208 -4.85 9.32 5.62
C ALA A 208 -4.89 9.15 7.15
N LEU A 209 -4.71 10.22 7.91
CA LEU A 209 -4.80 10.18 9.38
C LEU A 209 -6.22 9.87 9.87
N TYR A 210 -7.24 10.49 9.26
CA TYR A 210 -8.65 10.25 9.60
C TYR A 210 -9.10 8.83 9.25
N ASP A 211 -8.47 8.22 8.27
CA ASP A 211 -8.67 6.81 7.93
C ASP A 211 -8.10 5.85 9.01
N MET A 212 -7.05 6.24 9.72
CA MET A 212 -6.34 5.43 10.71
C MET A 212 -6.82 5.64 12.15
N LEU A 213 -7.26 6.86 12.46
CA LEU A 213 -7.66 7.30 13.80
C LEU A 213 -9.05 7.95 13.79
N PRO A 214 -9.82 7.85 14.90
CA PRO A 214 -11.02 8.67 15.08
C PRO A 214 -10.70 10.17 14.99
N THR A 215 -11.58 10.95 14.37
CA THR A 215 -11.40 12.39 14.12
C THR A 215 -11.01 13.16 15.37
N GLU A 216 -11.72 12.94 16.47
CA GLU A 216 -11.44 13.59 17.76
C GLU A 216 -10.01 13.30 18.28
N GLN A 217 -9.49 12.10 18.03
CA GLN A 217 -8.12 11.74 18.42
C GLN A 217 -7.09 12.45 17.54
N VAL A 218 -7.34 12.58 16.22
CA VAL A 218 -6.47 13.32 15.31
C VAL A 218 -6.39 14.79 15.75
N GLU A 219 -7.55 15.43 15.93
CA GLU A 219 -7.63 16.84 16.32
C GLU A 219 -6.93 17.11 17.66
N ARG A 220 -7.17 16.26 18.66
CA ARG A 220 -6.51 16.36 19.97
C ARG A 220 -4.99 16.26 19.86
N ARG A 221 -4.49 15.29 19.06
CA ARG A 221 -3.04 15.07 18.88
C ARG A 221 -2.38 16.17 18.07
N ILE A 222 -3.09 16.78 17.13
CA ILE A 222 -2.62 17.99 16.43
C ILE A 222 -2.55 19.18 17.42
N ALA A 223 -3.58 19.36 18.24
CA ALA A 223 -3.61 20.42 19.22
C ALA A 223 -2.52 20.28 20.31
N SER A 224 -2.18 19.04 20.70
CA SER A 224 -1.08 18.74 21.64
C SER A 224 0.32 18.82 21.03
N GLY A 225 0.42 18.89 19.69
CA GLY A 225 1.70 18.83 18.98
C GLY A 225 2.31 17.43 18.82
N GLU A 226 1.56 16.37 19.18
CA GLU A 226 1.96 14.97 18.90
C GLU A 226 1.91 14.67 17.39
N ILE A 227 1.02 15.32 16.64
CA ILE A 227 0.96 15.27 15.19
C ILE A 227 1.16 16.69 14.64
N GLU A 228 2.15 16.84 13.79
CA GLU A 228 2.45 18.09 13.09
C GLU A 228 2.36 17.85 11.57
N ILE A 229 1.58 18.69 10.89
CA ILE A 229 1.47 18.68 9.43
C ILE A 229 1.89 20.05 8.93
N ALA A 230 3.00 20.11 8.19
CA ALA A 230 3.56 21.39 7.78
C ALA A 230 4.39 21.28 6.48
N PRO A 231 4.47 22.37 5.69
CA PRO A 231 5.35 22.42 4.53
C PRO A 231 6.82 22.19 4.90
N ILE A 232 7.59 21.64 3.96
CA ILE A 232 9.01 21.34 4.14
C ILE A 232 9.84 22.56 4.62
N ALA A 233 9.45 23.77 4.27
CA ALA A 233 10.14 24.99 4.68
C ALA A 233 10.17 25.20 6.21
N PHE A 234 9.16 24.71 6.91
CA PHE A 234 9.05 24.81 8.38
C PHE A 234 9.96 23.84 9.13
N MET A 235 10.63 22.94 8.42
CA MET A 235 11.59 22.00 9.00
C MET A 235 13.00 22.61 9.12
N ARG A 236 13.23 23.78 8.52
CA ARG A 236 14.55 24.43 8.52
C ARG A 236 15.00 24.79 9.94
N GLY A 237 16.26 24.47 10.28
CA GLY A 237 16.87 24.80 11.57
C GLY A 237 16.44 23.92 12.74
N ARG A 238 15.60 22.90 12.50
CA ARG A 238 15.11 21.98 13.53
C ARG A 238 15.94 20.69 13.56
N THR A 239 15.89 19.98 14.68
CA THR A 239 16.31 18.57 14.81
C THR A 239 15.09 17.78 15.23
N LEU A 240 14.73 16.77 14.42
CA LEU A 240 13.51 16.01 14.56
C LEU A 240 13.81 14.67 15.25
N GLY A 241 13.95 14.71 16.58
CA GLY A 241 14.19 13.55 17.42
C GLY A 241 12.91 12.93 17.95
N ASP A 242 12.96 11.65 18.31
CA ASP A 242 11.83 10.84 18.87
C ASP A 242 10.58 10.90 18.00
N ALA A 243 10.77 10.92 16.67
CA ALA A 243 9.71 11.23 15.73
C ALA A 243 9.64 10.22 14.56
N PHE A 244 8.43 9.99 14.07
CA PHE A 244 8.22 9.40 12.76
C PHE A 244 7.95 10.53 11.75
N ILE A 245 8.80 10.63 10.75
CA ILE A 245 8.84 11.78 9.83
C ILE A 245 8.51 11.29 8.43
N ILE A 246 7.56 11.94 7.76
CA ILE A 246 7.16 11.60 6.39
C ILE A 246 7.29 12.84 5.51
N LEU A 247 8.01 12.70 4.41
CA LEU A 247 8.00 13.66 3.31
C LEU A 247 7.26 13.06 2.13
N ASP A 248 6.11 13.60 1.81
CA ASP A 248 5.29 13.21 0.66
C ASP A 248 5.59 14.08 -0.56
N GLU A 249 5.35 13.57 -1.78
CA GLU A 249 5.63 14.23 -3.07
C GLU A 249 7.06 14.78 -3.17
N ALA A 250 8.00 14.00 -2.67
CA ALA A 250 9.39 14.39 -2.52
C ALA A 250 10.12 14.72 -3.85
N GLN A 251 9.60 14.22 -5.00
CA GLN A 251 10.11 14.57 -6.33
C GLN A 251 10.03 16.06 -6.64
N ASN A 252 9.13 16.76 -5.94
CA ASN A 252 8.90 18.19 -6.10
C ASN A 252 9.81 19.05 -5.21
N THR A 253 10.82 18.46 -4.58
CA THR A 253 11.88 19.20 -3.87
C THR A 253 13.06 19.51 -4.80
N THR A 254 13.74 20.62 -4.53
CA THR A 254 15.08 20.85 -5.09
C THR A 254 16.12 20.05 -4.30
N PRO A 255 17.34 19.79 -4.85
CA PRO A 255 18.43 19.12 -4.11
C PRO A 255 18.79 19.82 -2.80
N GLN A 256 18.67 21.13 -2.76
CA GLN A 256 18.93 21.94 -1.57
C GLN A 256 17.86 21.73 -0.47
N GLN A 257 16.58 21.68 -0.86
CA GLN A 257 15.48 21.39 0.04
C GLN A 257 15.57 19.96 0.58
N MET A 258 15.82 18.98 -0.29
CA MET A 258 15.99 17.59 0.10
C MET A 258 17.15 17.42 1.10
N LYS A 259 18.33 17.94 0.79
CA LYS A 259 19.49 17.92 1.71
C LYS A 259 19.13 18.59 3.05
N MET A 260 18.49 19.75 3.01
CA MET A 260 18.04 20.45 4.21
C MET A 260 17.11 19.57 5.04
N PHE A 261 16.15 18.89 4.45
CA PHE A 261 15.19 18.03 5.13
C PHE A 261 15.85 16.77 5.71
N LEU A 262 16.62 16.03 4.93
CA LEU A 262 17.27 14.81 5.36
C LEU A 262 18.24 15.05 6.55
N THR A 263 18.88 16.21 6.58
CA THR A 263 19.77 16.60 7.71
C THR A 263 19.01 17.04 8.97
N ARG A 264 17.67 17.01 8.97
CA ARG A 264 16.84 17.22 10.20
C ARG A 264 16.71 15.92 11.00
N PHE A 265 17.12 14.78 10.44
CA PHE A 265 17.00 13.48 11.08
C PHE A 265 17.68 13.48 12.47
N GLY A 266 16.90 13.20 13.50
CA GLY A 266 17.31 13.23 14.91
C GLY A 266 17.43 11.82 15.49
N MET A 267 17.86 11.76 16.74
CA MET A 267 18.01 10.48 17.45
C MET A 267 16.63 9.83 17.68
N ARG A 268 16.59 8.51 17.66
CA ARG A 268 15.40 7.67 17.87
C ARG A 268 14.24 8.01 16.95
N SER A 269 14.56 8.44 15.73
CA SER A 269 13.56 8.80 14.73
C SER A 269 13.57 7.84 13.55
N ARG A 270 12.48 7.85 12.79
CA ARG A 270 12.37 7.22 11.47
C ARG A 270 11.95 8.26 10.45
N MET A 271 12.49 8.13 9.24
CA MET A 271 12.18 9.08 8.17
C MET A 271 11.80 8.32 6.90
N VAL A 272 10.66 8.67 6.34
CA VAL A 272 10.14 8.07 5.10
C VAL A 272 10.01 9.16 4.04
N ILE A 273 10.58 8.91 2.88
CA ILE A 273 10.55 9.81 1.73
C ILE A 273 9.73 9.14 0.62
N CYS A 274 8.55 9.65 0.35
CA CYS A 274 7.62 9.15 -0.66
C CYS A 274 7.64 10.03 -1.90
N GLY A 275 7.75 9.42 -3.08
CA GLY A 275 7.67 10.17 -4.33
C GLY A 275 7.77 9.30 -5.57
N ASP A 276 7.47 9.92 -6.72
CA ASP A 276 7.66 9.34 -8.04
C ASP A 276 8.78 10.07 -8.78
N PRO A 277 9.96 9.46 -8.98
CA PRO A 277 11.06 10.09 -9.67
C PRO A 277 10.74 10.53 -11.12
N ASN A 278 9.68 9.96 -11.72
CA ASN A 278 9.29 10.21 -13.11
C ASN A 278 8.22 11.31 -13.26
N GLN A 279 7.60 11.73 -12.14
CA GLN A 279 6.53 12.73 -12.15
C GLN A 279 6.95 13.96 -11.33
N THR A 280 7.59 14.93 -11.95
CA THR A 280 8.00 16.16 -11.27
C THR A 280 7.24 17.36 -11.82
N ASP A 281 6.74 18.21 -10.92
CA ASP A 281 6.11 19.50 -11.22
C ASP A 281 7.12 20.67 -11.15
N LEU A 282 8.40 20.37 -11.00
CA LEU A 282 9.45 21.38 -11.01
C LEU A 282 9.60 22.02 -12.39
N PRO A 283 10.08 23.28 -12.48
CA PRO A 283 10.32 23.93 -13.76
C PRO A 283 11.23 23.11 -14.69
N PRO A 284 11.01 23.17 -16.01
CA PRO A 284 11.84 22.45 -16.97
C PRO A 284 13.34 22.70 -16.76
N GLY A 285 14.13 21.63 -16.72
CA GLY A 285 15.57 21.67 -16.47
C GLY A 285 15.98 21.72 -15.01
N ALA A 286 15.04 21.80 -14.05
CA ALA A 286 15.36 21.68 -12.63
C ALA A 286 15.61 20.20 -12.26
N THR A 287 16.64 19.96 -11.46
CA THR A 287 16.93 18.63 -10.94
C THR A 287 16.04 18.33 -9.74
N SER A 288 15.38 17.17 -9.74
CA SER A 288 14.62 16.71 -8.59
C SER A 288 15.55 16.34 -7.44
N GLY A 289 15.24 16.86 -6.24
CA GLY A 289 15.96 16.53 -5.02
C GLY A 289 15.81 15.06 -4.64
N LEU A 290 14.68 14.43 -4.97
CA LEU A 290 14.47 12.99 -4.78
C LEU A 290 15.45 12.17 -5.63
N ALA A 291 15.56 12.47 -6.93
CA ALA A 291 16.47 11.76 -7.83
C ALA A 291 17.94 11.94 -7.40
N ASP A 292 18.32 13.17 -7.03
CA ASP A 292 19.67 13.48 -6.50
C ASP A 292 19.99 12.69 -5.21
N ALA A 293 19.02 12.63 -4.28
CA ALA A 293 19.20 11.90 -3.01
C ALA A 293 19.31 10.40 -3.22
N VAL A 294 18.45 9.81 -4.08
CA VAL A 294 18.52 8.38 -4.40
C VAL A 294 19.89 8.01 -4.95
N GLY A 295 20.40 8.76 -5.93
CA GLY A 295 21.73 8.48 -6.52
C GLY A 295 22.90 8.60 -5.53
N LYS A 296 22.76 9.36 -4.45
CA LYS A 296 23.81 9.57 -3.46
C LYS A 296 23.73 8.67 -2.24
N LEU A 297 22.54 8.20 -1.90
CA LEU A 297 22.28 7.50 -0.62
C LEU A 297 22.02 6.01 -0.82
N GLU A 298 21.88 5.53 -2.03
CA GLU A 298 21.70 4.11 -2.32
C GLU A 298 22.93 3.32 -1.83
N GLY A 299 22.68 2.20 -1.15
CA GLY A 299 23.74 1.35 -0.57
C GLY A 299 24.24 1.76 0.80
N ILE A 300 23.78 2.88 1.37
CA ILE A 300 24.14 3.25 2.75
C ILE A 300 23.37 2.33 3.72
N PRO A 301 24.05 1.69 4.70
CA PRO A 301 23.38 0.84 5.68
C PRO A 301 22.25 1.58 6.43
N ARG A 302 21.14 0.89 6.68
CA ARG A 302 19.92 1.41 7.33
C ARG A 302 19.11 2.44 6.51
N ILE A 303 19.51 2.66 5.24
CA ILE A 303 18.71 3.38 4.27
C ILE A 303 18.13 2.36 3.27
N ALA A 304 16.82 2.19 3.27
CA ALA A 304 16.13 1.29 2.35
C ALA A 304 15.58 2.05 1.13
N MET A 305 15.77 1.47 -0.05
CA MET A 305 15.19 1.95 -1.31
C MET A 305 14.14 0.96 -1.80
N ILE A 306 12.87 1.31 -1.66
CA ILE A 306 11.75 0.47 -2.10
C ILE A 306 11.19 1.03 -3.39
N ARG A 307 11.18 0.20 -4.43
CA ARG A 307 10.71 0.59 -5.77
C ARG A 307 9.40 -0.10 -6.09
N PHE A 308 8.38 0.68 -6.37
CA PHE A 308 7.06 0.23 -6.80
C PHE A 308 6.95 0.32 -8.32
N GLY A 309 6.36 -0.70 -8.94
CA GLY A 309 6.08 -0.74 -10.36
C GLY A 309 4.61 -0.47 -10.69
N ALA A 310 4.27 -0.49 -11.97
CA ALA A 310 2.89 -0.36 -12.45
C ALA A 310 1.97 -1.47 -11.90
N GLY A 311 2.49 -2.69 -11.70
CA GLY A 311 1.74 -3.81 -11.12
C GLY A 311 1.38 -3.65 -9.64
N ASP A 312 2.00 -2.71 -8.92
CA ASP A 312 1.71 -2.43 -7.51
C ASP A 312 0.61 -1.36 -7.33
N VAL A 313 0.08 -0.82 -8.43
CA VAL A 313 -0.95 0.22 -8.38
C VAL A 313 -2.27 -0.37 -7.92
N VAL A 314 -2.77 0.12 -6.78
CA VAL A 314 -4.04 -0.28 -6.20
C VAL A 314 -5.08 0.80 -6.52
N ARG A 315 -5.85 0.58 -7.57
CA ARG A 315 -6.90 1.51 -8.03
C ARG A 315 -8.21 0.75 -8.29
N HIS A 316 -9.30 1.50 -8.28
CA HIS A 316 -10.57 0.96 -8.75
C HIS A 316 -10.43 0.52 -10.22
N PRO A 317 -10.96 -0.65 -10.65
CA PRO A 317 -10.81 -1.15 -12.02
C PRO A 317 -11.22 -0.15 -13.10
N LEU A 318 -12.24 0.67 -12.83
CA LEU A 318 -12.68 1.74 -13.74
C LEU A 318 -11.60 2.82 -13.93
N VAL A 319 -10.82 3.14 -12.88
CA VAL A 319 -9.75 4.14 -12.98
C VAL A 319 -8.63 3.63 -13.89
N GLY A 320 -8.31 2.34 -13.84
CA GLY A 320 -7.37 1.71 -14.78
C GLY A 320 -7.81 1.92 -16.22
N LYS A 321 -9.08 1.60 -16.53
CA LYS A 321 -9.66 1.79 -17.87
C LYS A 321 -9.68 3.26 -18.33
N ILE A 322 -9.89 4.20 -17.41
CA ILE A 322 -9.83 5.63 -17.73
C ILE A 322 -8.41 6.04 -18.12
N VAL A 323 -7.40 5.61 -17.34
CA VAL A 323 -5.99 5.92 -17.65
C VAL A 323 -5.61 5.33 -19.00
N GLU A 324 -5.90 4.05 -19.27
CA GLU A 324 -5.67 3.41 -20.56
C GLU A 324 -6.33 4.18 -21.73
N ALA A 325 -7.54 4.70 -21.52
CA ALA A 325 -8.26 5.45 -22.54
C ALA A 325 -7.60 6.82 -22.85
N TYR A 326 -6.95 7.45 -21.87
CA TYR A 326 -6.27 8.74 -22.05
C TYR A 326 -4.83 8.60 -22.53
N GLU A 327 -4.13 7.56 -22.11
CA GLU A 327 -2.72 7.33 -22.48
C GLU A 327 -2.57 6.57 -23.81
N GLY A 328 -3.65 5.96 -24.31
CA GLY A 328 -3.64 5.09 -25.50
C GLY A 328 -3.10 3.69 -25.17
N PRO A 329 -3.24 2.71 -26.11
CA PRO A 329 -2.66 1.40 -25.91
C PRO A 329 -1.15 1.51 -25.78
N ALA A 330 -0.58 0.86 -24.75
CA ALA A 330 0.86 0.81 -24.53
C ALA A 330 1.56 0.33 -25.81
N GLN A 331 2.47 1.15 -26.34
CA GLN A 331 3.27 0.84 -27.52
C GLN A 331 4.35 -0.17 -27.18
#